data_0dce08ac6332ed50ae0f5cb0a5c8f3be
#
_entry.id   0dce08ac6332ed50ae0f5cb0a5c8f3be
#
_cell.length_a   1.000
_cell.length_b   1.000
_cell.length_c   1.000
_cell.angle_alpha   90.00
_cell.angle_beta   90.00
_cell.angle_gamma   90.00
#
_symmetry.space_group_name_H-M   'P 1'
#
loop_
_entity.id
_entity.type
_entity.pdbx_description
1 polymer ?
#
loop_
_entity_poly.entity_id
_entity_poly.type
_entity_poly.pdbx_seq_one_letter_code
_entity_poly.pdbx_strand_id
1 'polypeptide(L)'
;QLAMEHIAQQVSFGPRTADYAGKQKTLTYIQQLLEPEADQVLVQSFKSYGLVGNNLWASFYGTDSKQTNHRRIMLAAHWDTRPIAEHDSVPAKRAEPVIGANDGASGVAVLLEIARLLSEKRAPATIDLVFFDLEDMGNIDNLPFSIGAAEFVRKNPFYRPNAGVVVDVVCDREL
;
A
#
# COMPACT_ATOMS: atom_id res chain seq x y z
N GLN A 1 13.60 -1.20 -13.92
CA GLN A 1 13.29 -2.56 -14.34
C GLN A 1 12.61 -3.33 -13.22
N LEU A 2 13.18 -3.38 -12.00
CA LEU A 2 12.63 -4.11 -10.85
C LEU A 2 11.21 -3.64 -10.44
N ALA A 3 10.95 -2.34 -10.43
CA ALA A 3 9.60 -1.83 -10.13
C ALA A 3 8.53 -2.39 -11.10
N MET A 4 8.86 -2.53 -12.39
CA MET A 4 7.96 -3.14 -13.37
C MET A 4 7.74 -4.63 -13.11
N GLU A 5 8.74 -5.33 -12.60
CA GLU A 5 8.61 -6.73 -12.19
C GLU A 5 7.67 -6.87 -10.99
N HIS A 6 7.73 -5.93 -10.01
CA HIS A 6 6.77 -5.88 -8.90
C HIS A 6 5.34 -5.62 -9.36
N ILE A 7 5.13 -4.74 -10.35
CA ILE A 7 3.81 -4.50 -10.95
C ILE A 7 3.31 -5.79 -11.63
N ALA A 8 4.13 -6.39 -12.50
CA ALA A 8 3.78 -7.61 -13.23
C ALA A 8 3.41 -8.76 -12.28
N GLN A 9 4.15 -8.91 -11.17
CA GLN A 9 3.88 -9.92 -10.16
C GLN A 9 2.52 -9.70 -9.48
N GLN A 10 2.20 -8.48 -9.05
CA GLN A 10 0.91 -8.15 -8.45
C GLN A 10 -0.25 -8.39 -9.42
N VAL A 11 -0.10 -7.97 -10.68
CA VAL A 11 -1.08 -8.21 -11.75
C VAL A 11 -1.29 -9.71 -11.99
N SER A 12 -0.23 -10.52 -11.95
CA SER A 12 -0.33 -11.97 -12.14
C SER A 12 -1.16 -12.69 -11.07
N PHE A 13 -1.30 -12.10 -9.88
CA PHE A 13 -2.14 -12.64 -8.82
C PHE A 13 -3.64 -12.38 -9.05
N GLY A 14 -3.97 -11.45 -9.95
CA GLY A 14 -5.34 -11.01 -10.22
C GLY A 14 -5.79 -9.84 -9.34
N PRO A 15 -7.10 -9.55 -9.34
CA PRO A 15 -7.66 -8.46 -8.56
C PRO A 15 -7.36 -8.58 -7.07
N ARG A 16 -7.12 -7.45 -6.42
CA ARG A 16 -6.78 -7.36 -4.99
C ARG A 16 -7.96 -6.88 -4.15
N THR A 17 -9.14 -7.36 -4.47
CA THR A 17 -10.38 -7.07 -3.77
C THR A 17 -10.84 -8.26 -2.93
N ALA A 18 -11.80 -8.04 -2.01
CA ALA A 18 -12.13 -8.95 -0.89
C ALA A 18 -12.35 -10.42 -1.28
N ASP A 19 -13.04 -10.66 -2.38
CA ASP A 19 -13.49 -11.99 -2.80
C ASP A 19 -12.49 -12.74 -3.71
N TYR A 20 -11.30 -12.17 -3.91
CA TYR A 20 -10.31 -12.73 -4.84
C TYR A 20 -9.04 -13.21 -4.12
N ALA A 21 -8.55 -14.36 -4.54
CA ALA A 21 -7.30 -14.93 -4.03
C ALA A 21 -6.08 -14.02 -4.27
N GLY A 22 -6.15 -13.13 -5.26
CA GLY A 22 -5.13 -12.12 -5.54
C GLY A 22 -4.84 -11.22 -4.35
N LYS A 23 -5.85 -10.89 -3.56
CA LYS A 23 -5.70 -10.09 -2.33
C LYS A 23 -4.74 -10.76 -1.34
N GLN A 24 -4.99 -12.00 -0.97
CA GLN A 24 -4.12 -12.71 -0.02
C GLN A 24 -2.72 -12.98 -0.58
N LYS A 25 -2.63 -13.31 -1.87
CA LYS A 25 -1.33 -13.52 -2.54
C LYS A 25 -0.49 -12.25 -2.53
N THR A 26 -1.10 -11.10 -2.81
CA THR A 26 -0.40 -9.80 -2.82
C THR A 26 0.04 -9.41 -1.40
N LEU A 27 -0.82 -9.56 -0.39
CA LEU A 27 -0.45 -9.30 1.00
C LEU A 27 0.78 -10.14 1.41
N THR A 28 0.74 -11.44 1.13
CA THR A 28 1.85 -12.36 1.42
C THR A 28 3.11 -11.95 0.67
N TYR A 29 2.99 -11.60 -0.61
CA TYR A 29 4.11 -11.17 -1.44
C TYR A 29 4.80 -9.91 -0.88
N ILE A 30 4.04 -8.88 -0.56
CA ILE A 30 4.58 -7.64 0.02
C ILE A 30 5.27 -7.95 1.36
N GLN A 31 4.62 -8.73 2.23
CA GLN A 31 5.17 -9.11 3.53
C GLN A 31 6.50 -9.86 3.39
N GLN A 32 6.56 -10.87 2.52
CA GLN A 32 7.76 -11.67 2.29
C GLN A 32 8.95 -10.86 1.77
N LEU A 33 8.70 -9.79 0.99
CA LEU A 33 9.74 -8.89 0.52
C LEU A 33 10.22 -7.93 1.61
N LEU A 34 9.34 -7.51 2.51
CA LEU A 34 9.67 -6.54 3.56
C LEU A 34 10.33 -7.18 4.80
N GLU A 35 9.93 -8.40 5.16
CA GLU A 35 10.42 -9.07 6.39
C GLU A 35 11.95 -9.19 6.47
N PRO A 36 12.69 -9.54 5.39
CA PRO A 36 14.15 -9.61 5.45
C PRO A 36 14.85 -8.24 5.41
N GLU A 37 14.16 -7.19 4.99
CA GLU A 37 14.74 -5.88 4.67
C GLU A 37 14.52 -4.83 5.77
N ALA A 38 13.36 -4.88 6.42
CA ALA A 38 12.93 -3.90 7.42
C ALA A 38 13.31 -4.32 8.84
N ASP A 39 13.46 -3.33 9.74
CA ASP A 39 13.69 -3.60 11.17
C ASP A 39 12.42 -4.09 11.87
N GLN A 40 11.25 -3.71 11.36
CA GLN A 40 9.96 -4.16 11.85
C GLN A 40 8.95 -4.23 10.71
N VAL A 41 8.15 -5.30 10.67
CA VAL A 41 7.00 -5.44 9.78
C VAL A 41 5.78 -5.81 10.61
N LEU A 42 4.68 -5.10 10.41
CA LEU A 42 3.40 -5.31 11.10
C LEU A 42 2.28 -5.42 10.08
N VAL A 43 1.41 -6.42 10.24
CA VAL A 43 0.13 -6.49 9.57
C VAL A 43 -0.96 -6.03 10.54
N GLN A 44 -1.60 -4.94 10.22
CA GLN A 44 -2.68 -4.36 11.01
C GLN A 44 -4.02 -4.77 10.41
N SER A 45 -4.57 -5.90 10.84
CA SER A 45 -5.91 -6.32 10.44
C SER A 45 -6.98 -5.46 11.10
N PHE A 46 -8.03 -5.16 10.36
CA PHE A 46 -9.18 -4.39 10.86
C PHE A 46 -10.49 -4.88 10.23
N LYS A 47 -11.60 -4.50 10.87
CA LYS A 47 -12.94 -4.68 10.32
C LYS A 47 -13.65 -3.33 10.36
N SER A 48 -14.14 -2.89 9.21
CA SER A 48 -14.83 -1.61 9.05
C SER A 48 -15.90 -1.74 7.96
N TYR A 49 -17.07 -1.16 8.17
CA TYR A 49 -18.22 -1.26 7.24
C TYR A 49 -18.57 -2.69 6.82
N GLY A 50 -18.35 -3.68 7.67
CA GLY A 50 -18.57 -5.10 7.34
C GLY A 50 -17.43 -5.76 6.53
N LEU A 51 -16.47 -4.99 6.05
CA LEU A 51 -15.30 -5.46 5.30
C LEU A 51 -14.14 -5.80 6.24
N VAL A 52 -13.28 -6.72 5.81
CA VAL A 52 -12.01 -7.05 6.47
C VAL A 52 -10.88 -6.50 5.62
N GLY A 53 -10.02 -5.69 6.22
CA GLY A 53 -8.85 -5.12 5.58
C GLY A 53 -7.57 -5.39 6.37
N ASN A 54 -6.42 -5.26 5.68
CA ASN A 54 -5.09 -5.48 6.23
C ASN A 54 -4.14 -4.38 5.76
N ASN A 55 -3.84 -3.42 6.61
CA ASN A 55 -2.74 -2.51 6.36
C ASN A 55 -1.42 -3.21 6.67
N LEU A 56 -0.40 -2.95 5.87
CA LEU A 56 0.97 -3.37 6.12
C LEU A 56 1.82 -2.15 6.49
N TRP A 57 2.67 -2.31 7.49
CA TRP A 57 3.56 -1.24 7.96
C TRP A 57 4.95 -1.81 8.18
N ALA A 58 5.94 -1.31 7.43
CA ALA A 58 7.35 -1.63 7.60
C ALA A 58 8.13 -0.41 8.07
N SER A 59 8.96 -0.57 9.10
CA SER A 59 9.82 0.50 9.63
C SER A 59 11.28 0.20 9.36
N PHE A 60 11.98 1.20 8.85
CA PHE A 60 13.43 1.23 8.63
C PHE A 60 14.03 2.28 9.56
N TYR A 61 14.65 1.85 10.65
CA TYR A 61 15.13 2.76 11.68
C TYR A 61 16.30 3.60 11.19
N GLY A 62 16.24 4.89 11.50
CA GLY A 62 17.25 5.86 11.12
C GLY A 62 18.60 5.66 11.83
N THR A 63 19.68 6.06 11.15
CA THR A 63 21.04 5.96 11.68
C THR A 63 21.43 7.11 12.63
N ASP A 64 20.67 8.18 12.67
CA ASP A 64 20.97 9.35 13.49
C ASP A 64 20.55 9.15 14.95
N SER A 65 21.42 8.46 15.71
CA SER A 65 21.23 8.18 17.13
C SER A 65 21.44 9.42 18.05
N LYS A 66 21.90 10.55 17.49
CA LYS A 66 22.21 11.76 18.26
C LYS A 66 21.05 12.77 18.32
N GLN A 67 20.02 12.57 17.52
CA GLN A 67 18.85 13.46 17.57
C GLN A 67 17.90 13.04 18.69
N THR A 68 17.71 13.95 19.64
CA THR A 68 16.69 13.83 20.70
C THR A 68 15.24 13.82 20.14
N ASN A 69 15.07 14.24 18.90
CA ASN A 69 13.83 14.13 18.14
C ASN A 69 14.05 13.13 16.99
N HIS A 70 13.68 11.88 17.20
CA HIS A 70 13.68 10.85 16.15
C HIS A 70 12.80 11.28 15.00
N ARG A 71 13.40 11.84 13.95
CA ARG A 71 12.66 12.18 12.74
C ARG A 71 12.09 10.92 12.12
N ARG A 72 10.81 10.97 11.79
CA ARG A 72 10.06 9.88 11.17
C ARG A 72 9.36 10.40 9.92
N ILE A 73 9.52 9.71 8.81
CA ILE A 73 8.90 10.04 7.52
C ILE A 73 8.05 8.86 7.11
N MET A 74 6.80 9.11 6.75
CA MET A 74 5.90 8.11 6.21
C MET A 74 5.86 8.20 4.69
N LEU A 75 6.07 7.08 4.02
CA LEU A 75 5.79 6.91 2.61
C LEU A 75 4.68 5.87 2.51
N ALA A 76 3.63 6.17 1.77
CA ALA A 76 2.47 5.30 1.71
C ALA A 76 1.96 5.09 0.29
N ALA A 77 1.31 3.96 0.07
CA ALA A 77 0.54 3.64 -1.14
C ALA A 77 -0.62 2.73 -0.74
N HIS A 78 -1.67 2.67 -1.57
CA HIS A 78 -2.66 1.60 -1.41
C HIS A 78 -2.26 0.37 -2.23
N TRP A 79 -2.74 -0.80 -1.81
CA TRP A 79 -2.40 -2.05 -2.45
C TRP A 79 -3.62 -2.85 -2.95
N ASP A 80 -4.83 -2.48 -2.52
CA ASP A 80 -6.08 -3.04 -3.01
C ASP A 80 -6.42 -2.56 -4.43
N THR A 81 -7.48 -3.08 -4.99
CA THR A 81 -8.04 -2.64 -6.27
C THR A 81 -9.55 -2.49 -6.20
N ARG A 82 -10.07 -1.65 -7.05
CA ARG A 82 -11.49 -1.39 -7.20
C ARG A 82 -12.26 -2.66 -7.55
N PRO A 83 -13.32 -3.01 -6.81
CA PRO A 83 -14.07 -4.26 -7.01
C PRO A 83 -14.96 -4.26 -8.26
N ILE A 84 -15.21 -3.12 -8.88
CA ILE A 84 -15.98 -2.98 -10.11
C ILE A 84 -15.32 -1.95 -11.02
N ALA A 85 -15.36 -2.17 -12.33
CA ALA A 85 -14.84 -1.26 -13.35
C ALA A 85 -15.97 -0.40 -13.95
N GLU A 86 -16.72 0.32 -13.12
CA GLU A 86 -17.96 1.02 -13.49
C GLU A 86 -17.79 2.04 -14.64
N HIS A 87 -16.55 2.51 -14.87
CA HIS A 87 -16.20 3.43 -15.94
C HIS A 87 -15.60 2.74 -17.18
N ASP A 88 -15.55 1.39 -17.22
CA ASP A 88 -15.05 0.68 -18.41
C ASP A 88 -15.89 1.04 -19.64
N SER A 89 -15.20 1.31 -20.74
CA SER A 89 -15.82 1.63 -22.04
C SER A 89 -16.69 0.50 -22.58
N VAL A 90 -16.40 -0.76 -22.18
CA VAL A 90 -17.17 -1.95 -22.53
C VAL A 90 -18.18 -2.25 -21.42
N PRO A 91 -19.49 -2.01 -21.61
CA PRO A 91 -20.50 -2.17 -20.56
C PRO A 91 -20.51 -3.54 -19.89
N ALA A 92 -20.22 -4.60 -20.64
CA ALA A 92 -20.17 -5.97 -20.11
C ALA A 92 -19.07 -6.20 -19.06
N LYS A 93 -18.03 -5.36 -19.06
CA LYS A 93 -16.89 -5.44 -18.11
C LYS A 93 -17.10 -4.62 -16.84
N ARG A 94 -18.12 -3.76 -16.81
CA ARG A 94 -18.31 -2.82 -15.70
C ARG A 94 -18.56 -3.47 -14.35
N ALA A 95 -19.03 -4.70 -14.33
CA ALA A 95 -19.20 -5.48 -13.10
C ALA A 95 -17.97 -6.31 -12.72
N GLU A 96 -16.91 -6.30 -13.53
CA GLU A 96 -15.68 -7.00 -13.26
C GLU A 96 -14.75 -6.13 -12.39
N PRO A 97 -13.91 -6.74 -11.53
CA PRO A 97 -12.93 -5.98 -10.75
C PRO A 97 -11.80 -5.44 -11.63
N VAL A 98 -11.25 -4.31 -11.21
CA VAL A 98 -10.08 -3.71 -11.85
C VAL A 98 -8.82 -4.52 -11.49
N ILE A 99 -7.93 -4.73 -12.46
CA ILE A 99 -6.63 -5.41 -12.24
C ILE A 99 -5.63 -4.49 -11.52
N GLY A 100 -5.73 -3.18 -11.70
CA GLY A 100 -4.97 -2.18 -10.95
C GLY A 100 -3.46 -2.24 -11.16
N ALA A 101 -2.99 -2.26 -12.41
CA ALA A 101 -1.56 -2.24 -12.71
C ALA A 101 -0.91 -0.89 -12.35
N ASN A 102 -1.59 0.20 -12.68
CA ASN A 102 -1.17 1.54 -12.29
C ASN A 102 -1.74 1.90 -10.92
N ASP A 103 -3.04 1.78 -10.77
CA ASP A 103 -3.81 2.04 -9.57
C ASP A 103 -3.84 0.80 -8.65
N GLY A 104 -3.20 0.87 -7.68
CA GLY A 104 -2.36 0.71 -6.56
C GLY A 104 -1.04 -0.02 -6.81
N ALA A 105 -0.88 -0.92 -7.85
CA ALA A 105 0.36 -1.70 -7.95
C ALA A 105 1.60 -0.84 -8.25
N SER A 106 1.46 0.30 -8.92
CA SER A 106 2.59 1.18 -9.22
C SER A 106 3.15 1.83 -7.96
N GLY A 107 2.29 2.35 -7.09
CA GLY A 107 2.69 2.92 -5.80
C GLY A 107 3.36 1.88 -4.91
N VAL A 108 2.79 0.67 -4.81
CA VAL A 108 3.39 -0.46 -4.09
C VAL A 108 4.79 -0.78 -4.63
N ALA A 109 4.96 -0.84 -5.96
CA ALA A 109 6.25 -1.14 -6.58
C ALA A 109 7.31 -0.10 -6.24
N VAL A 110 6.95 1.18 -6.20
CA VAL A 110 7.85 2.26 -5.75
C VAL A 110 8.28 2.04 -4.30
N LEU A 111 7.33 1.74 -3.39
CA LEU A 111 7.67 1.51 -1.98
C LEU A 111 8.56 0.28 -1.79
N LEU A 112 8.34 -0.80 -2.54
CA LEU A 112 9.18 -2.01 -2.48
C LEU A 112 10.62 -1.73 -2.94
N GLU A 113 10.81 -0.93 -4.00
CA GLU A 113 12.15 -0.50 -4.42
C GLU A 113 12.81 0.43 -3.40
N ILE A 114 12.04 1.30 -2.73
CA ILE A 114 12.55 2.10 -1.62
C ILE A 114 12.96 1.19 -0.45
N ALA A 115 12.19 0.15 -0.13
CA ALA A 115 12.56 -0.83 0.90
C ALA A 115 13.92 -1.46 0.60
N ARG A 116 14.12 -1.97 -0.63
CA ARG A 116 15.40 -2.53 -1.09
C ARG A 116 16.55 -1.54 -0.93
N LEU A 117 16.38 -0.28 -1.34
CA LEU A 117 17.41 0.74 -1.19
C LEU A 117 17.70 1.07 0.28
N LEU A 118 16.69 1.07 1.14
CA LEU A 118 16.84 1.31 2.57
C LEU A 118 17.52 0.15 3.29
N SER A 119 17.41 -1.09 2.80
CA SER A 119 18.16 -2.22 3.35
C SER A 119 19.65 -2.11 3.03
N GLU A 120 20.00 -1.66 1.83
CA GLU A 120 21.40 -1.42 1.43
C GLU A 120 22.01 -0.21 2.15
N LYS A 121 21.22 0.85 2.34
CA LYS A 121 21.68 2.09 2.96
C LYS A 121 20.57 2.78 3.75
N ARG A 122 20.66 2.71 5.06
CA ARG A 122 19.73 3.39 5.99
C ARG A 122 19.78 4.91 5.84
N ALA A 123 18.59 5.53 5.90
CA ALA A 123 18.47 6.98 5.99
C ALA A 123 18.84 7.50 7.39
N PRO A 124 19.16 8.79 7.55
CA PRO A 124 19.31 9.39 8.89
C PRO A 124 18.02 9.36 9.70
N ALA A 125 16.88 9.62 9.07
CA ALA A 125 15.55 9.52 9.68
C ALA A 125 14.99 8.09 9.61
N THR A 126 14.11 7.74 10.54
CA THR A 126 13.27 6.53 10.40
C THR A 126 12.31 6.71 9.23
N ILE A 127 12.27 5.72 8.35
CA ILE A 127 11.33 5.68 7.23
C ILE A 127 10.31 4.58 7.50
N ASP A 128 9.04 4.95 7.49
CA ASP A 128 7.92 4.03 7.54
C ASP A 128 7.31 3.88 6.16
N LEU A 129 7.21 2.65 5.68
CA LEU A 129 6.47 2.30 4.48
C LEU A 129 5.11 1.74 4.91
N VAL A 130 4.04 2.39 4.49
CA VAL A 130 2.67 1.99 4.85
C VAL A 130 1.88 1.65 3.61
N PHE A 131 1.33 0.45 3.58
CA PHE A 131 0.51 -0.05 2.47
C PHE A 131 -0.92 -0.15 2.97
N PHE A 132 -1.77 0.74 2.48
CA PHE A 132 -3.18 0.81 2.88
C PHE A 132 -4.04 -0.16 2.08
N ASP A 133 -4.96 -0.83 2.77
CA ASP A 133 -6.00 -1.66 2.18
C ASP A 133 -7.33 -0.90 2.13
N LEU A 134 -8.24 -1.33 1.27
CA LEU A 134 -9.58 -0.76 1.13
C LEU A 134 -9.57 0.76 0.88
N GLU A 135 -8.62 1.21 0.06
CA GLU A 135 -8.57 2.59 -0.40
C GLU A 135 -9.66 2.83 -1.44
N ASP A 136 -9.76 1.93 -2.44
CA ASP A 136 -10.52 2.13 -3.67
C ASP A 136 -11.96 1.57 -3.59
N MET A 137 -12.57 1.68 -2.41
CA MET A 137 -13.97 1.29 -2.17
C MET A 137 -14.96 2.45 -2.33
N GLY A 138 -14.45 3.66 -2.55
CA GLY A 138 -15.25 4.87 -2.51
C GLY A 138 -16.42 4.89 -3.48
N ASN A 139 -17.57 5.39 -3.02
CA ASN A 139 -18.83 5.48 -3.77
C ASN A 139 -19.47 4.13 -4.19
N ILE A 140 -18.86 3.00 -3.83
CA ILE A 140 -19.49 1.68 -3.98
C ILE A 140 -20.31 1.43 -2.72
N ASP A 141 -21.58 1.16 -2.83
CA ASP A 141 -22.52 0.95 -1.72
C ASP A 141 -22.45 2.06 -0.64
N ASN A 142 -22.22 3.29 -1.06
CA ASN A 142 -22.01 4.46 -0.19
C ASN A 142 -20.79 4.36 0.75
N LEU A 143 -19.83 3.51 0.44
CA LEU A 143 -18.59 3.42 1.21
C LEU A 143 -17.69 4.64 0.94
N PRO A 144 -16.89 5.07 1.94
CA PRO A 144 -15.88 6.10 1.72
C PRO A 144 -14.64 5.52 1.02
N PHE A 145 -13.83 6.41 0.43
CA PHE A 145 -12.45 6.09 0.04
C PHE A 145 -11.55 5.95 1.27
N SER A 146 -10.39 5.35 1.09
CA SER A 146 -9.28 5.33 2.06
C SER A 146 -9.65 4.76 3.44
N ILE A 147 -10.49 3.72 3.47
CA ILE A 147 -10.95 3.07 4.73
C ILE A 147 -9.75 2.60 5.55
N GLY A 148 -8.76 1.97 4.91
CA GLY A 148 -7.56 1.48 5.60
C GLY A 148 -6.73 2.59 6.22
N ALA A 149 -6.58 3.73 5.53
CA ALA A 149 -5.88 4.88 6.08
C ALA A 149 -6.60 5.47 7.30
N ALA A 150 -7.93 5.58 7.26
CA ALA A 150 -8.74 6.00 8.41
C ALA A 150 -8.58 5.06 9.62
N GLU A 151 -8.61 3.75 9.38
CA GLU A 151 -8.40 2.74 10.41
C GLU A 151 -6.96 2.75 10.97
N PHE A 152 -5.97 3.02 10.11
CA PHE A 152 -4.58 3.20 10.54
C PHE A 152 -4.46 4.36 11.54
N VAL A 153 -5.01 5.52 11.21
CA VAL A 153 -5.00 6.69 12.10
C VAL A 153 -5.74 6.39 13.41
N ARG A 154 -6.90 5.76 13.33
CA ARG A 154 -7.71 5.41 14.52
C ARG A 154 -6.96 4.48 15.48
N LYS A 155 -6.24 3.48 14.92
CA LYS A 155 -5.49 2.49 15.72
C LYS A 155 -4.15 3.00 16.23
N ASN A 156 -3.61 4.04 15.62
CA ASN A 156 -2.31 4.61 15.97
C ASN A 156 -2.43 6.10 16.38
N PRO A 157 -3.19 6.44 17.45
CA PRO A 157 -3.51 7.81 17.80
C PRO A 157 -2.29 8.66 18.18
N PHE A 158 -1.16 8.03 18.52
CA PHE A 158 0.10 8.70 18.88
C PHE A 158 1.13 8.70 17.75
N TYR A 159 0.84 8.08 16.61
CA TYR A 159 1.73 8.13 15.46
C TYR A 159 1.73 9.52 14.84
N ARG A 160 2.89 10.17 14.81
CA ARG A 160 3.07 11.54 14.30
C ARG A 160 4.36 11.60 13.48
N PRO A 161 4.34 11.26 12.20
CA PRO A 161 5.49 11.47 11.33
C PRO A 161 5.72 12.97 11.11
N ASN A 162 6.97 13.36 10.91
CA ASN A 162 7.35 14.75 10.62
C ASN A 162 6.92 15.17 9.19
N ALA A 163 6.84 14.20 8.29
CA ALA A 163 6.34 14.38 6.93
C ALA A 163 5.71 13.08 6.45
N GLY A 164 4.81 13.17 5.48
CA GLY A 164 4.19 12.03 4.81
C GLY A 164 4.05 12.29 3.32
N VAL A 165 4.26 11.25 2.53
CA VAL A 165 4.01 11.25 1.08
C VAL A 165 3.17 10.01 0.77
N VAL A 166 2.08 10.20 0.05
CA VAL A 166 1.29 9.11 -0.53
C VAL A 166 1.60 9.06 -2.02
N VAL A 167 1.97 7.87 -2.49
CA VAL A 167 2.30 7.61 -3.90
C VAL A 167 1.15 6.86 -4.53
N ASP A 168 0.58 7.44 -5.55
CA ASP A 168 -0.57 6.88 -6.25
C ASP A 168 -0.46 7.16 -7.76
N VAL A 169 -0.90 6.19 -8.59
CA VAL A 169 -1.01 6.30 -10.07
C VAL A 169 0.25 6.89 -10.74
N VAL A 170 1.43 6.32 -10.45
CA VAL A 170 2.73 6.90 -10.88
C VAL A 170 3.20 6.46 -12.26
N CYS A 171 2.44 5.64 -12.98
CA CYS A 171 2.83 5.08 -14.28
C CYS A 171 2.09 5.71 -15.46
N ASP A 172 1.55 6.89 -15.30
CA ASP A 172 0.89 7.61 -16.40
C ASP A 172 1.83 8.68 -16.99
N ARG A 173 1.85 8.76 -18.32
CA ARG A 173 2.65 9.75 -19.04
C ARG A 173 1.94 11.10 -19.17
N GLU A 174 0.60 11.12 -19.03
CA GLU A 174 -0.25 12.27 -19.30
C GLU A 174 -0.87 12.89 -18.04
N LEU A 175 -0.36 12.51 -16.86
CA LEU A 175 -0.72 13.12 -15.57
C LEU A 175 -0.12 14.50 -15.43
#